data_1d735c89e8c470fbcbc36c71b8665024
#
_entry.id   1d735c89e8c470fbcbc36c71b8665024
#
_cell.length_a   1.000
_cell.length_b   1.000
_cell.length_c   1.000
_cell.angle_alpha   90.00
_cell.angle_beta   90.00
_cell.angle_gamma   90.00
#
_symmetry.space_group_name_H-M   'P 1'
#
loop_
_entity.id
_entity.type
_entity.pdbx_description
1 polymer ?
#
loop_
_entity_poly.entity_id
_entity_poly.type
_entity_poly.pdbx_seq_one_letter_code
_entity_poly.pdbx_strand_id
1 'polypeptide(L)'
;AAEELVIAPTPVQRIVADLGRRYDYNALMSVDPLLETGQMQERIVTGWNDLDRYEPGRTRNLHYTEIRTQPWVYAAHPLGYLWVDELALMLDSGAIGASELDEEVRLGYVRPSLLPQLGLGSEMPDGQAAARPRDPDLKLLLAFDRASGFVAHKALLARFAERKRAIAKFRYE
;
A
#
# COMPACT_ATOMS: atom_id res chain seq x y z
N ALA A 1 -27.53 28.38 -13.33
CA ALA A 1 -26.35 28.57 -12.50
C ALA A 1 -26.37 27.45 -11.46
N ALA A 2 -25.49 26.48 -11.57
CA ALA A 2 -25.32 25.45 -10.56
C ALA A 2 -24.61 26.13 -9.38
N GLU A 3 -25.25 26.24 -8.24
CA GLU A 3 -24.61 26.62 -6.98
C GLU A 3 -23.58 25.54 -6.65
N GLU A 4 -22.33 25.93 -6.68
CA GLU A 4 -21.21 25.10 -6.23
C GLU A 4 -21.32 24.99 -4.72
N LEU A 5 -21.82 23.85 -4.23
CA LEU A 5 -21.94 23.59 -2.81
C LEU A 5 -20.52 23.49 -2.23
N VAL A 6 -20.01 24.57 -1.68
CA VAL A 6 -18.74 24.59 -0.94
C VAL A 6 -19.00 23.93 0.41
N ILE A 7 -18.70 22.65 0.52
CA ILE A 7 -18.69 21.94 1.81
C ILE A 7 -17.48 22.47 2.58
N ALA A 8 -17.71 23.23 3.63
CA ALA A 8 -16.65 23.61 4.56
C ALA A 8 -16.15 22.34 5.28
N PRO A 9 -14.91 21.90 5.04
CA PRO A 9 -14.40 20.71 5.69
C PRO A 9 -14.39 20.92 7.21
N THR A 10 -14.78 19.88 7.95
CA THR A 10 -14.62 19.91 9.42
C THR A 10 -13.13 20.05 9.72
N PRO A 11 -12.69 21.05 10.49
CA PRO A 11 -11.28 21.22 10.80
C PRO A 11 -10.70 19.95 11.42
N VAL A 12 -9.52 19.52 10.95
CA VAL A 12 -8.84 18.31 11.43
C VAL A 12 -8.72 18.29 12.95
N GLN A 13 -8.47 19.45 13.56
CA GLN A 13 -8.39 19.62 15.01
C GLN A 13 -9.68 19.19 15.71
N ARG A 14 -10.85 19.50 15.14
CA ARG A 14 -12.15 19.08 15.68
C ARG A 14 -12.34 17.59 15.57
N ILE A 15 -11.97 17.00 14.42
CA ILE A 15 -12.02 15.55 14.21
C ILE A 15 -11.17 14.84 15.26
N VAL A 16 -9.93 15.29 15.47
CA VAL A 16 -9.01 14.72 16.46
C VAL A 16 -9.54 14.89 17.90
N ALA A 17 -10.11 16.03 18.24
CA ALA A 17 -10.66 16.28 19.56
C ALA A 17 -11.89 15.41 19.87
N ASP A 18 -12.67 15.07 18.87
CA ASP A 18 -13.88 14.28 19.01
C ASP A 18 -13.60 12.75 18.94
N LEU A 19 -12.43 12.34 18.43
CA LEU A 19 -12.03 10.94 18.35
C LEU A 19 -11.82 10.34 19.76
N GLY A 20 -12.53 9.24 20.03
CA GLY A 20 -12.57 8.58 21.33
C GLY A 20 -13.52 9.23 22.35
N ARG A 21 -14.23 10.32 21.98
CA ARG A 21 -15.28 10.95 22.78
C ARG A 21 -16.66 10.83 22.14
N ARG A 22 -16.80 11.32 20.90
CA ARG A 22 -18.05 11.30 20.14
C ARG A 22 -18.14 10.14 19.18
N TYR A 23 -17.01 9.68 18.68
CA TYR A 23 -16.92 8.52 17.79
C TYR A 23 -15.58 7.79 17.98
N ASP A 24 -15.59 6.50 17.72
CA ASP A 24 -14.38 5.67 17.65
C ASP A 24 -13.81 5.66 16.22
N TYR A 25 -12.71 4.91 16.03
CA TYR A 25 -12.07 4.78 14.73
C TYR A 25 -13.00 4.17 13.67
N ASN A 26 -13.81 3.17 14.03
CA ASN A 26 -14.70 2.52 13.08
C ASN A 26 -15.82 3.47 12.63
N ALA A 27 -16.39 4.22 13.58
CA ALA A 27 -17.36 5.26 13.28
C ALA A 27 -16.76 6.37 12.40
N LEU A 28 -15.49 6.75 12.64
CA LEU A 28 -14.78 7.73 11.82
C LEU A 28 -14.58 7.23 10.38
N MET A 29 -14.30 5.94 10.20
CA MET A 29 -14.15 5.32 8.88
C MET A 29 -15.49 5.07 8.19
N SER A 30 -16.60 5.14 8.93
CA SER A 30 -17.95 5.17 8.39
C SER A 30 -18.32 6.63 8.17
N VAL A 31 -18.80 6.98 7.02
CA VAL A 31 -18.94 8.36 6.55
C VAL A 31 -19.83 9.27 7.42
N ASP A 32 -20.70 8.70 8.20
CA ASP A 32 -21.77 9.39 8.94
C ASP A 32 -21.37 10.44 9.99
N PRO A 33 -20.32 10.27 10.81
CA PRO A 33 -20.10 11.22 11.91
C PRO A 33 -19.52 12.56 11.50
N LEU A 34 -19.03 12.69 10.28
CA LEU A 34 -18.34 13.89 9.79
C LEU A 34 -19.19 14.76 8.88
N LEU A 35 -20.29 14.22 8.36
CA LEU A 35 -21.15 14.88 7.40
C LEU A 35 -22.60 14.85 7.87
N GLU A 36 -23.28 15.98 7.71
CA GLU A 36 -24.71 16.03 7.88
C GLU A 36 -25.39 15.28 6.75
N THR A 37 -26.55 14.68 7.02
CA THR A 37 -27.33 13.96 6.01
C THR A 37 -27.58 14.85 4.79
N GLY A 38 -27.22 14.36 3.60
CA GLY A 38 -27.34 15.07 2.35
C GLY A 38 -26.07 15.82 1.88
N GLN A 39 -25.02 15.89 2.69
CA GLN A 39 -23.72 16.47 2.29
C GLN A 39 -22.85 15.48 1.49
N MET A 40 -23.17 14.18 1.53
CA MET A 40 -22.48 13.18 0.71
C MET A 40 -22.92 13.26 -0.74
N GLN A 41 -21.95 13.38 -1.61
CA GLN A 41 -22.19 13.32 -3.06
C GLN A 41 -21.25 12.29 -3.68
N GLU A 42 -21.81 11.35 -4.43
CA GLU A 42 -21.04 10.42 -5.28
C GLU A 42 -20.51 11.17 -6.52
N ARG A 43 -19.46 11.98 -6.33
CA ARG A 43 -18.80 12.72 -7.42
C ARG A 43 -17.53 12.07 -7.94
N ILE A 44 -17.01 11.07 -7.23
CA ILE A 44 -15.81 10.35 -7.66
C ILE A 44 -16.23 9.36 -8.75
N VAL A 45 -15.71 9.57 -9.94
CA VAL A 45 -15.93 8.70 -11.09
C VAL A 45 -15.43 7.28 -10.75
N THR A 46 -16.19 6.26 -11.16
CA THR A 46 -15.75 4.86 -11.06
C THR A 46 -14.34 4.67 -11.62
N GLY A 47 -13.52 3.85 -10.97
CA GLY A 47 -12.12 3.62 -11.33
C GLY A 47 -11.09 4.36 -10.47
N TRP A 48 -11.50 5.38 -9.67
CA TRP A 48 -10.59 6.08 -8.77
C TRP A 48 -10.33 5.37 -7.43
N ASN A 49 -11.05 4.30 -7.13
CA ASN A 49 -10.83 3.46 -5.95
C ASN A 49 -11.30 2.03 -6.26
N ASP A 50 -10.65 1.40 -7.22
CA ASP A 50 -10.93 0.00 -7.54
C ASP A 50 -10.24 -0.91 -6.53
N LEU A 51 -11.04 -1.70 -5.81
CA LEU A 51 -10.56 -2.60 -4.76
C LEU A 51 -10.20 -3.95 -5.38
N ASP A 52 -8.91 -4.29 -5.39
CA ASP A 52 -8.39 -5.58 -5.91
C ASP A 52 -8.91 -5.97 -7.31
N ARG A 53 -9.31 -4.97 -8.10
CA ARG A 53 -9.83 -5.13 -9.47
C ARG A 53 -9.16 -4.13 -10.39
N TYR A 54 -8.75 -4.61 -11.57
CA TYR A 54 -8.11 -3.78 -12.58
C TYR A 54 -8.80 -3.95 -13.93
N GLU A 55 -9.22 -2.82 -14.51
CA GLU A 55 -9.74 -2.71 -15.88
C GLU A 55 -8.83 -1.75 -16.67
N PRO A 56 -8.08 -2.25 -17.68
CA PRO A 56 -7.21 -1.40 -18.50
C PRO A 56 -7.97 -0.21 -19.08
N GLY A 57 -7.39 0.99 -18.97
CA GLY A 57 -7.98 2.23 -19.47
C GLY A 57 -9.09 2.83 -18.61
N ARG A 58 -9.61 2.10 -17.63
CA ARG A 58 -10.66 2.54 -16.71
C ARG A 58 -10.16 2.77 -15.30
N THR A 59 -9.45 1.79 -14.72
CA THR A 59 -8.90 1.92 -13.38
C THR A 59 -7.88 3.06 -13.34
N ARG A 60 -8.10 4.01 -12.44
CA ARG A 60 -7.24 5.17 -12.19
C ARG A 60 -6.42 5.03 -10.91
N ASN A 61 -7.01 4.38 -9.91
CA ASN A 61 -6.35 4.07 -8.66
C ASN A 61 -6.75 2.66 -8.21
N LEU A 62 -5.76 1.79 -8.11
CA LEU A 62 -5.93 0.41 -7.64
C LEU A 62 -5.57 0.34 -6.15
N HIS A 63 -6.50 -0.12 -5.34
CA HIS A 63 -6.33 -0.28 -3.92
C HIS A 63 -6.21 -1.77 -3.55
N TYR A 64 -5.03 -2.20 -3.12
CA TYR A 64 -4.77 -3.55 -2.63
C TYR A 64 -5.28 -3.67 -1.19
N THR A 65 -6.41 -4.35 -0.98
CA THR A 65 -7.12 -4.34 0.30
C THR A 65 -6.65 -5.41 1.28
N GLU A 66 -6.27 -6.60 0.80
CA GLU A 66 -5.83 -7.69 1.66
C GLU A 66 -4.35 -7.52 2.05
N ILE A 67 -4.13 -7.05 3.26
CA ILE A 67 -2.82 -6.67 3.81
C ILE A 67 -1.75 -7.77 3.70
N ARG A 68 -2.16 -9.04 3.85
CA ARG A 68 -1.23 -10.19 3.85
C ARG A 68 -0.77 -10.61 2.47
N THR A 69 -1.50 -10.20 1.44
CA THR A 69 -1.21 -10.55 0.05
C THR A 69 -0.87 -9.35 -0.82
N GLN A 70 -0.68 -8.17 -0.23
CA GLN A 70 -0.23 -6.99 -0.97
C GLN A 70 1.07 -7.28 -1.73
N PRO A 71 1.28 -6.73 -2.95
CA PRO A 71 2.38 -7.10 -3.84
C PRO A 71 3.78 -6.96 -3.23
N TRP A 72 3.95 -6.02 -2.32
CA TRP A 72 5.24 -5.79 -1.63
C TRP A 72 5.56 -6.81 -0.54
N VAL A 73 4.58 -7.61 -0.11
CA VAL A 73 4.79 -8.68 0.88
C VAL A 73 4.52 -10.08 0.35
N TYR A 74 3.87 -10.21 -0.82
CA TYR A 74 3.51 -11.50 -1.39
C TYR A 74 3.69 -11.52 -2.91
N ALA A 75 4.63 -12.33 -3.39
CA ALA A 75 5.01 -12.39 -4.80
C ALA A 75 3.90 -12.88 -5.72
N ALA A 76 2.97 -13.72 -5.23
CA ALA A 76 1.93 -14.32 -6.06
C ALA A 76 0.61 -13.55 -6.06
N HIS A 77 0.63 -12.24 -5.77
CA HIS A 77 -0.57 -11.42 -5.90
C HIS A 77 -1.00 -11.33 -7.38
N PRO A 78 -2.27 -11.61 -7.73
CA PRO A 78 -2.72 -11.65 -9.13
C PRO A 78 -2.48 -10.38 -9.95
N LEU A 79 -2.55 -9.21 -9.29
CA LEU A 79 -2.29 -7.90 -9.88
C LEU A 79 -0.95 -7.32 -9.43
N GLY A 80 -0.07 -8.16 -8.89
CA GLY A 80 1.24 -7.73 -8.36
C GLY A 80 2.16 -7.17 -9.44
N TYR A 81 2.04 -7.66 -10.67
CA TYR A 81 2.82 -7.19 -11.81
C TYR A 81 2.63 -5.68 -12.06
N LEU A 82 1.42 -5.14 -11.89
CA LEU A 82 1.16 -3.70 -12.05
C LEU A 82 2.00 -2.87 -11.10
N TRP A 83 2.07 -3.27 -9.83
CA TRP A 83 2.87 -2.57 -8.83
C TRP A 83 4.37 -2.72 -9.09
N VAL A 84 4.82 -3.89 -9.50
CA VAL A 84 6.24 -4.16 -9.82
C VAL A 84 6.68 -3.35 -11.05
N ASP A 85 5.84 -3.27 -12.07
CA ASP A 85 6.13 -2.48 -13.29
C ASP A 85 6.28 -0.98 -12.95
N GLU A 86 5.37 -0.43 -12.16
CA GLU A 86 5.46 0.97 -11.70
C GLU A 86 6.71 1.22 -10.84
N LEU A 87 7.04 0.30 -9.93
CA LEU A 87 8.24 0.38 -9.12
C LEU A 87 9.52 0.35 -9.99
N ALA A 88 9.52 -0.49 -11.03
CA ALA A 88 10.62 -0.54 -12.00
C ALA A 88 10.79 0.81 -12.74
N LEU A 89 9.70 1.44 -13.17
CA LEU A 89 9.73 2.76 -13.78
C LEU A 89 10.23 3.84 -12.81
N MET A 90 9.86 3.77 -11.54
CA MET A 90 10.36 4.69 -10.51
C MET A 90 11.87 4.54 -10.29
N LEU A 91 12.39 3.31 -10.29
CA LEU A 91 13.83 3.04 -10.22
C LEU A 91 14.56 3.56 -11.47
N ASP A 92 14.03 3.28 -12.67
CA ASP A 92 14.63 3.71 -13.95
C ASP A 92 14.67 5.24 -14.10
N SER A 93 13.67 5.94 -13.57
CA SER A 93 13.61 7.41 -13.57
C SER A 93 14.43 8.05 -12.46
N GLY A 94 14.95 7.27 -11.52
CA GLY A 94 15.64 7.79 -10.33
C GLY A 94 14.69 8.44 -9.30
N ALA A 95 13.39 8.23 -9.41
CA ALA A 95 12.42 8.71 -8.44
C ALA A 95 12.55 8.01 -7.07
N ILE A 96 13.07 6.78 -7.08
CA ILE A 96 13.53 6.06 -5.90
C ILE A 96 14.90 5.44 -6.18
N GLY A 97 15.72 5.27 -5.14
CA GLY A 97 17.02 4.62 -5.24
C GLY A 97 16.97 3.13 -4.91
N ALA A 98 17.86 2.33 -5.52
CA ALA A 98 18.00 0.92 -5.18
C ALA A 98 18.34 0.70 -3.69
N SER A 99 19.11 1.62 -3.09
CA SER A 99 19.45 1.58 -1.67
C SER A 99 18.24 1.81 -0.75
N GLU A 100 17.27 2.62 -1.17
CA GLU A 100 16.04 2.83 -0.41
C GLU A 100 15.20 1.55 -0.41
N LEU A 101 15.12 0.88 -1.56
CA LEU A 101 14.42 -0.39 -1.67
C LEU A 101 15.10 -1.50 -0.86
N ASP A 102 16.44 -1.57 -0.89
CA ASP A 102 17.23 -2.51 -0.10
C ASP A 102 16.98 -2.31 1.41
N GLU A 103 16.92 -1.06 1.86
CA GLU A 103 16.58 -0.74 3.25
C GLU A 103 15.16 -1.19 3.63
N GLU A 104 14.15 -0.99 2.76
CA GLU A 104 12.79 -1.47 3.02
C GLU A 104 12.71 -3.00 3.11
N VAL A 105 13.51 -3.71 2.30
CA VAL A 105 13.68 -5.16 2.41
C VAL A 105 14.36 -5.55 3.72
N ARG A 106 15.45 -4.87 4.08
CA ARG A 106 16.19 -5.11 5.33
C ARG A 106 15.33 -4.88 6.57
N LEU A 107 14.45 -3.87 6.54
CA LEU A 107 13.47 -3.57 7.58
C LEU A 107 12.30 -4.56 7.62
N GLY A 108 12.17 -5.43 6.61
CA GLY A 108 11.12 -6.43 6.52
C GLY A 108 9.75 -5.86 6.09
N TYR A 109 9.72 -4.69 5.49
CA TYR A 109 8.50 -4.10 4.94
C TYR A 109 8.19 -4.59 3.53
N VAL A 110 9.22 -5.00 2.82
CA VAL A 110 9.15 -5.50 1.45
C VAL A 110 9.77 -6.89 1.37
N ARG A 111 9.17 -7.76 0.56
CA ARG A 111 9.67 -9.12 0.35
C ARG A 111 11.06 -9.12 -0.31
N PRO A 112 11.99 -9.98 0.14
CA PRO A 112 13.35 -10.05 -0.41
C PRO A 112 13.40 -10.41 -1.90
N SER A 113 12.49 -11.23 -2.39
CA SER A 113 12.44 -11.64 -3.79
C SER A 113 12.16 -10.49 -4.77
N LEU A 114 11.77 -9.31 -4.26
CA LEU A 114 11.56 -8.14 -5.09
C LEU A 114 12.88 -7.61 -5.69
N LEU A 115 13.97 -7.68 -4.94
CA LEU A 115 15.29 -7.21 -5.42
C LEU A 115 15.73 -7.99 -6.67
N PRO A 116 15.87 -9.33 -6.65
CA PRO A 116 16.22 -10.07 -7.86
C PRO A 116 15.15 -9.96 -8.95
N GLN A 117 13.87 -9.82 -8.63
CA GLN A 117 12.80 -9.59 -9.61
C GLN A 117 12.99 -8.28 -10.38
N LEU A 118 13.58 -7.27 -9.76
CA LEU A 118 13.90 -5.97 -10.37
C LEU A 118 15.31 -5.91 -10.97
N GLY A 119 16.07 -7.03 -10.93
CA GLY A 119 17.47 -7.06 -11.36
C GLY A 119 18.42 -6.38 -10.38
N LEU A 120 18.00 -6.23 -9.12
CA LEU A 120 18.79 -5.66 -8.04
C LEU A 120 19.26 -6.76 -7.08
N GLY A 121 20.48 -6.61 -6.53
CA GLY A 121 20.97 -7.51 -5.48
C GLY A 121 21.50 -8.86 -5.98
N SER A 122 21.53 -9.84 -5.08
CA SER A 122 22.10 -11.16 -5.31
C SER A 122 21.33 -11.94 -6.39
N GLU A 123 22.09 -12.70 -7.18
CA GLU A 123 21.52 -13.64 -8.16
C GLU A 123 20.53 -14.58 -7.48
N MET A 124 19.47 -14.94 -8.20
CA MET A 124 18.58 -16.02 -7.80
C MET A 124 19.40 -17.32 -7.61
N PRO A 125 19.04 -18.20 -6.65
CA PRO A 125 19.85 -19.37 -6.29
C PRO A 125 20.28 -20.26 -7.46
N ASP A 126 19.60 -20.22 -8.60
CA ASP A 126 19.89 -21.03 -9.78
C ASP A 126 20.66 -20.27 -10.88
N GLY A 127 21.31 -19.14 -10.58
CA GLY A 127 22.08 -18.37 -11.56
C GLY A 127 21.23 -17.74 -12.67
N GLN A 128 19.93 -17.80 -12.55
CA GLN A 128 19.02 -17.08 -13.43
C GLN A 128 19.00 -15.61 -13.00
N ALA A 129 19.72 -14.77 -13.75
CA ALA A 129 19.46 -13.35 -13.70
C ALA A 129 17.96 -13.16 -13.98
N ALA A 130 17.23 -12.63 -13.03
CA ALA A 130 15.84 -12.30 -13.24
C ALA A 130 15.80 -11.16 -14.27
N ALA A 131 15.89 -11.54 -15.55
CA ALA A 131 15.43 -10.66 -16.61
C ALA A 131 14.01 -10.28 -16.18
N ARG A 132 13.72 -9.00 -15.94
CA ARG A 132 12.40 -8.47 -15.58
C ARG A 132 11.31 -9.23 -16.32
N PRO A 133 10.86 -10.39 -15.85
CA PRO A 133 9.91 -11.18 -16.62
C PRO A 133 8.53 -10.60 -16.30
N ARG A 134 7.80 -10.28 -17.36
CA ARG A 134 6.35 -10.06 -17.24
C ARG A 134 5.63 -11.25 -16.60
N ASP A 135 6.28 -12.39 -16.55
CA ASP A 135 5.79 -13.63 -15.97
C ASP A 135 6.92 -14.31 -15.16
N PRO A 136 7.24 -13.78 -13.97
CA PRO A 136 8.25 -14.35 -13.11
C PRO A 136 7.82 -15.75 -12.65
N ASP A 137 8.76 -16.68 -12.50
CA ASP A 137 8.48 -17.95 -11.83
C ASP A 137 8.08 -17.66 -10.36
N LEU A 138 6.78 -17.57 -10.13
CA LEU A 138 6.22 -17.29 -8.82
C LEU A 138 6.64 -18.31 -7.76
N LYS A 139 6.85 -19.57 -8.15
CA LYS A 139 7.30 -20.62 -7.22
C LYS A 139 8.72 -20.32 -6.75
N LEU A 140 9.57 -19.85 -7.66
CA LEU A 140 10.95 -19.48 -7.35
C LEU A 140 11.00 -18.26 -6.44
N LEU A 141 10.22 -17.21 -6.72
CA LEU A 141 10.13 -16.02 -5.86
C LEU A 141 9.64 -16.37 -4.45
N LEU A 142 8.58 -17.19 -4.35
CA LEU A 142 8.06 -17.64 -3.06
C LEU A 142 9.05 -18.53 -2.29
N ALA A 143 9.83 -19.35 -3.00
CA ALA A 143 10.89 -20.16 -2.40
C ALA A 143 12.04 -19.30 -1.89
N PHE A 144 12.42 -18.25 -2.61
CA PHE A 144 13.43 -17.28 -2.22
C PHE A 144 13.02 -16.54 -0.95
N ASP A 145 11.80 -15.99 -0.88
CA ASP A 145 11.28 -15.32 0.29
C ASP A 145 11.26 -16.22 1.52
N ARG A 146 10.86 -17.48 1.33
CA ARG A 146 10.87 -18.48 2.41
C ARG A 146 12.29 -18.81 2.89
N ALA A 147 13.22 -19.00 1.96
CA ALA A 147 14.63 -19.27 2.29
C ALA A 147 15.30 -18.10 3.01
N SER A 148 14.91 -16.88 2.68
CA SER A 148 15.34 -15.65 3.34
C SER A 148 14.73 -15.46 4.75
N GLY A 149 13.83 -16.36 5.17
CA GLY A 149 13.14 -16.25 6.46
C GLY A 149 12.14 -15.10 6.52
N PHE A 150 11.73 -14.56 5.38
CA PHE A 150 10.76 -13.47 5.31
C PHE A 150 9.38 -13.92 5.79
N VAL A 151 8.82 -13.14 6.72
CA VAL A 151 7.48 -13.35 7.25
C VAL A 151 6.71 -12.05 7.11
N ALA A 152 5.91 -11.95 6.06
CA ALA A 152 5.11 -10.77 5.73
C ALA A 152 4.28 -10.25 6.90
N HIS A 153 3.68 -11.15 7.66
CA HIS A 153 2.87 -10.80 8.83
C HIS A 153 3.67 -10.06 9.91
N LYS A 154 4.94 -10.43 10.11
CA LYS A 154 5.83 -9.77 11.09
C LYS A 154 6.15 -8.33 10.68
N ALA A 155 6.45 -8.10 9.41
CA ALA A 155 6.71 -6.78 8.87
C ALA A 155 5.49 -5.86 9.02
N LEU A 156 4.30 -6.37 8.71
CA LEU A 156 3.05 -5.62 8.83
C LEU A 156 2.70 -5.29 10.28
N LEU A 157 2.87 -6.24 11.20
CA LEU A 157 2.62 -6.01 12.64
C LEU A 157 3.57 -4.97 13.22
N ALA A 158 4.84 -4.94 12.80
CA ALA A 158 5.79 -3.92 13.23
C ALA A 158 5.32 -2.51 12.79
N ARG A 159 4.92 -2.35 11.53
CA ARG A 159 4.36 -1.09 11.01
C ARG A 159 3.12 -0.62 11.78
N PHE A 160 2.22 -1.53 12.10
CA PHE A 160 1.03 -1.20 12.89
C PHE A 160 1.39 -0.81 14.33
N ALA A 161 2.36 -1.48 14.93
CA ALA A 161 2.82 -1.16 16.28
C ALA A 161 3.48 0.22 16.35
N GLU A 162 4.27 0.60 15.34
CA GLU A 162 4.86 1.94 15.24
C GLU A 162 3.80 3.03 15.03
N ARG A 163 2.83 2.79 14.14
CA ARG A 163 1.70 3.71 13.95
C ARG A 163 0.89 3.89 15.24
N LYS A 164 0.60 2.81 15.96
CA LYS A 164 -0.09 2.90 17.26
C LYS A 164 0.72 3.71 18.27
N ARG A 165 2.05 3.54 18.33
CA ARG A 165 2.94 4.30 19.22
C ARG A 165 2.96 5.79 18.84
N ALA A 166 3.05 6.10 17.55
CA ALA A 166 3.01 7.48 17.07
C ALA A 166 1.68 8.16 17.41
N ILE A 167 0.54 7.50 17.16
CA ILE A 167 -0.80 8.02 17.53
C ILE A 167 -0.95 8.18 19.04
N ALA A 168 -0.42 7.25 19.84
CA ALA A 168 -0.45 7.37 21.30
C ALA A 168 0.37 8.57 21.80
N LYS A 169 1.51 8.85 21.16
CA LYS A 169 2.35 10.01 21.50
C LYS A 169 1.65 11.35 21.25
N PHE A 170 0.88 11.46 20.16
CA PHE A 170 0.06 12.64 19.86
C PHE A 170 -1.14 12.84 20.81
N ARG A 171 -1.48 11.85 21.63
CA ARG A 171 -2.59 11.96 22.62
C ARG A 171 -2.17 12.55 23.95
N TYR A 172 -0.88 12.72 24.22
CA TYR A 172 -0.33 13.15 25.52
C TYR A 172 0.49 14.45 25.46
N GLU A 173 0.61 15.05 24.28
CA GLU A 173 1.13 16.42 24.10
C GLU A 173 -0.04 17.40 23.80
#